data_dbb717215d8002cb8cb96c58b9c01673
#
_entry.id   dbb717215d8002cb8cb96c58b9c01673
#
_cell.length_a   1.000
_cell.length_b   1.000
_cell.length_c   1.000
_cell.angle_alpha   90.00
_cell.angle_beta   90.00
_cell.angle_gamma   90.00
#
_symmetry.space_group_name_H-M   'P 1'
#
loop_
_entity.id
_entity.type
_entity.pdbx_description
1 polymer ?
#
loop_
_entity_poly.entity_id
_entity_poly.type
_entity_poly.pdbx_seq_one_letter_code
_entity_poly.pdbx_strand_id
1 'polypeptide(L)'
;DLYQEGRKKNFYYGKKFWDDEYRLNALIAKYPKPYIAFMQGFTMGGGVGISCHGSHRIVCDTSKIAMPECSIGLIPDVGGSFLLTRAPSNLGYYLGITGTQMNAADAIYSGFADSFIEKDEWPTVIDDLEKSGDASVLQKYSKNPGESQLATNKKFFDAAFESKKLSKIANFLSESEHPLAHLAYQKIMKNCPIAMTYTLEMLSRLTPTSKIEEALNLEYRFTSRAQELGSFQEGIRAAIIDKDRKPKWKFKIDEVPKEIIDEFFKPVKDLS
;
A
#
# COMPACT_ATOMS: atom_id res chain seq x y z
N ASP A 1 -5.07 -4.53 19.88
CA ASP A 1 -6.52 -4.62 20.04
C ASP A 1 -7.18 -5.44 18.92
N LEU A 2 -6.97 -5.18 17.62
CA LEU A 2 -7.53 -5.96 16.51
C LEU A 2 -7.28 -7.48 16.65
N TYR A 3 -6.05 -7.89 17.03
CA TYR A 3 -5.71 -9.29 17.24
C TYR A 3 -6.53 -9.92 18.37
N GLN A 4 -6.59 -9.26 19.52
CA GLN A 4 -7.30 -9.79 20.69
C GLN A 4 -8.81 -9.87 20.45
N GLU A 5 -9.40 -8.84 19.87
CA GLU A 5 -10.83 -8.83 19.55
C GLU A 5 -11.19 -9.88 18.49
N GLY A 6 -10.36 -10.04 17.48
CA GLY A 6 -10.54 -11.11 16.48
C GLY A 6 -10.46 -12.52 17.09
N ARG A 7 -9.56 -12.75 18.06
CA ARG A 7 -9.52 -14.02 18.79
C ARG A 7 -10.77 -14.30 19.63
N LYS A 8 -11.41 -13.25 20.14
CA LYS A 8 -12.71 -13.34 20.82
C LYS A 8 -13.89 -13.45 19.84
N LYS A 9 -13.63 -13.45 18.53
CA LYS A 9 -14.64 -13.37 17.46
C LYS A 9 -15.49 -12.10 17.51
N ASN A 10 -14.98 -11.03 18.11
CA ASN A 10 -15.58 -9.69 18.06
C ASN A 10 -15.13 -8.96 16.80
N PHE A 11 -15.63 -9.40 15.65
CA PHE A 11 -15.27 -8.83 14.36
C PHE A 11 -15.86 -7.43 14.12
N TYR A 12 -16.83 -7.02 14.92
CA TYR A 12 -17.41 -5.67 14.84
C TYR A 12 -16.35 -4.59 15.14
N TYR A 13 -15.45 -4.84 16.08
CA TYR A 13 -14.37 -3.92 16.43
C TYR A 13 -13.49 -3.59 15.22
N GLY A 14 -13.06 -4.60 14.49
CA GLY A 14 -12.26 -4.40 13.26
C GLY A 14 -13.03 -3.68 12.16
N LYS A 15 -14.28 -4.10 11.91
CA LYS A 15 -15.14 -3.44 10.92
C LYS A 15 -15.29 -1.96 11.19
N LYS A 16 -15.56 -1.59 12.45
CA LYS A 16 -15.69 -0.19 12.84
C LYS A 16 -14.38 0.58 12.71
N PHE A 17 -13.26 -0.03 13.11
CA PHE A 17 -11.94 0.58 12.99
C PHE A 17 -11.64 0.97 11.54
N TRP A 18 -11.78 0.03 10.59
CA TRP A 18 -11.53 0.32 9.17
C TRP A 18 -12.56 1.27 8.57
N ASP A 19 -13.82 1.22 8.97
CA ASP A 19 -14.85 2.17 8.53
C ASP A 19 -14.46 3.61 8.92
N ASP A 20 -14.07 3.83 10.18
CA ASP A 20 -13.67 5.15 10.67
C ASP A 20 -12.37 5.64 9.98
N GLU A 21 -11.37 4.75 9.81
CA GLU A 21 -10.11 5.09 9.17
C GLU A 21 -10.30 5.46 7.69
N TYR A 22 -11.11 4.70 6.96
CA TYR A 22 -11.31 4.94 5.52
C TYR A 22 -12.13 6.21 5.26
N ARG A 23 -13.05 6.57 6.15
CA ARG A 23 -13.70 7.89 6.09
C ARG A 23 -12.70 9.02 6.27
N LEU A 24 -11.74 8.87 7.18
CA LEU A 24 -10.66 9.85 7.35
C LEU A 24 -9.79 9.93 6.09
N ASN A 25 -9.41 8.80 5.48
CA ASN A 25 -8.61 8.80 4.26
C ASN A 25 -9.34 9.51 3.09
N ALA A 26 -10.63 9.23 2.91
CA ALA A 26 -11.45 9.91 1.91
C ALA A 26 -11.58 11.43 2.19
N LEU A 27 -11.69 11.82 3.46
CA LEU A 27 -11.73 13.23 3.86
C LEU A 27 -10.42 13.93 3.54
N ILE A 28 -9.28 13.34 3.87
CA ILE A 28 -7.94 13.91 3.55
C ILE A 28 -7.79 14.12 2.05
N ALA A 29 -8.16 13.12 1.24
CA ALA A 29 -8.05 13.18 -0.22
C ALA A 29 -8.91 14.29 -0.87
N LYS A 30 -9.97 14.72 -0.19
CA LYS A 30 -10.90 15.76 -0.66
C LYS A 30 -10.82 17.04 0.16
N TYR A 31 -9.84 17.13 1.05
CA TYR A 31 -9.75 18.27 1.95
C TYR A 31 -9.57 19.57 1.15
N PRO A 32 -10.43 20.60 1.37
CA PRO A 32 -10.48 21.78 0.50
C PRO A 32 -9.32 22.77 0.74
N LYS A 33 -8.53 22.58 1.79
CA LYS A 33 -7.37 23.40 2.10
C LYS A 33 -6.08 22.61 1.84
N PRO A 34 -4.93 23.27 1.65
CA PRO A 34 -3.65 22.57 1.56
C PRO A 34 -3.45 21.65 2.77
N TYR A 35 -3.21 20.38 2.50
CA TYR A 35 -2.81 19.36 3.47
C TYR A 35 -1.39 18.93 3.13
N ILE A 36 -0.43 19.39 3.93
CA ILE A 36 1.00 19.20 3.68
C ILE A 36 1.52 18.09 4.60
N ALA A 37 2.03 17.02 4.03
CA ALA A 37 2.59 15.89 4.77
C ALA A 37 4.11 15.83 4.59
N PHE A 38 4.85 15.94 5.68
CA PHE A 38 6.30 15.73 5.72
C PHE A 38 6.59 14.29 6.16
N MET A 39 7.01 13.45 5.22
CA MET A 39 7.22 12.02 5.42
C MET A 39 8.69 11.71 5.62
N GLN A 40 9.10 11.39 6.85
CA GLN A 40 10.46 10.97 7.17
C GLN A 40 10.49 9.53 7.71
N GLY A 41 11.58 8.84 7.49
CA GLY A 41 11.71 7.45 7.94
C GLY A 41 10.62 6.56 7.35
N PHE A 42 10.03 5.70 8.16
CA PHE A 42 9.02 4.75 7.71
C PHE A 42 7.63 5.38 7.62
N THR A 43 7.04 5.38 6.41
CA THR A 43 5.65 5.75 6.14
C THR A 43 4.97 4.53 5.50
N MET A 44 4.21 3.76 6.29
CA MET A 44 3.67 2.47 5.90
C MET A 44 2.25 2.29 6.44
N GLY A 45 1.41 1.52 5.74
CA GLY A 45 0.04 1.23 6.16
C GLY A 45 -0.76 2.51 6.47
N GLY A 46 -1.32 2.64 7.67
CA GLY A 46 -2.03 3.85 8.12
C GLY A 46 -1.22 5.14 7.94
N GLY A 47 0.12 5.08 8.02
CA GLY A 47 1.00 6.21 7.70
C GLY A 47 0.86 6.69 6.26
N VAL A 48 0.69 5.78 5.29
CA VAL A 48 0.37 6.13 3.90
C VAL A 48 -1.02 6.78 3.85
N GLY A 49 -2.00 6.21 4.54
CA GLY A 49 -3.37 6.71 4.56
C GLY A 49 -3.51 8.16 5.02
N ILE A 50 -2.74 8.57 6.05
CA ILE A 50 -2.78 9.95 6.56
C ILE A 50 -1.83 10.92 5.83
N SER A 51 -0.88 10.41 5.04
CA SER A 51 0.14 11.25 4.38
C SER A 51 -0.04 11.34 2.88
N CYS A 52 -0.18 10.17 2.20
CA CYS A 52 -0.07 10.12 0.75
C CYS A 52 -1.35 10.54 -0.01
N HIS A 53 -2.42 10.89 0.70
CA HIS A 53 -3.63 11.50 0.12
C HIS A 53 -3.66 13.02 0.28
N GLY A 54 -2.68 13.61 0.98
CA GLY A 54 -2.55 15.05 1.10
C GLY A 54 -2.28 15.73 -0.25
N SER A 55 -2.54 17.02 -0.31
CA SER A 55 -2.33 17.83 -1.52
C SER A 55 -0.85 18.12 -1.80
N HIS A 56 0.03 18.04 -0.78
CA HIS A 56 1.47 18.29 -0.88
C HIS A 56 2.20 17.23 -0.04
N ARG A 57 2.86 16.31 -0.72
CA ARG A 57 3.48 15.13 -0.12
C ARG A 57 4.99 15.23 -0.24
N ILE A 58 5.63 15.56 0.88
CA ILE A 58 7.06 15.90 0.94
C ILE A 58 7.84 14.69 1.45
N VAL A 59 8.88 14.32 0.73
CA VAL A 59 9.85 13.28 1.11
C VAL A 59 11.25 13.86 1.27
N CYS A 60 12.10 13.13 1.99
CA CYS A 60 13.51 13.46 2.19
C CYS A 60 14.40 12.21 2.00
N ASP A 61 15.68 12.37 2.21
CA ASP A 61 16.70 11.32 2.10
C ASP A 61 16.43 10.07 2.97
N THR A 62 15.77 10.26 4.12
CA THR A 62 15.45 9.15 5.04
C THR A 62 14.11 8.47 4.77
N SER A 63 13.32 8.98 3.83
CA SER A 63 11.97 8.46 3.53
C SER A 63 12.00 7.02 3.04
N LYS A 64 11.12 6.19 3.62
CA LYS A 64 10.90 4.78 3.27
C LYS A 64 9.41 4.51 3.23
N ILE A 65 8.84 4.53 2.04
CA ILE A 65 7.39 4.38 1.85
C ILE A 65 7.07 2.99 1.33
N ALA A 66 6.08 2.32 1.89
CA ALA A 66 5.66 0.99 1.44
C ALA A 66 4.22 0.65 1.84
N MET A 67 3.64 -0.32 1.11
CA MET A 67 2.39 -1.00 1.46
C MET A 67 2.70 -2.48 1.77
N PRO A 68 3.14 -2.83 3.00
CA PRO A 68 3.64 -4.16 3.34
C PRO A 68 2.56 -5.14 3.80
N GLU A 69 1.29 -4.82 3.68
CA GLU A 69 0.14 -5.46 4.31
C GLU A 69 0.02 -6.94 3.93
N CYS A 70 0.38 -7.34 2.69
CA CYS A 70 0.36 -8.73 2.26
C CYS A 70 1.26 -9.63 3.13
N SER A 71 2.28 -9.06 3.79
CA SER A 71 3.16 -9.80 4.70
C SER A 71 2.51 -10.18 6.04
N ILE A 72 1.39 -9.56 6.37
CA ILE A 72 0.61 -9.83 7.60
C ILE A 72 -0.80 -10.33 7.32
N GLY A 73 -1.07 -10.79 6.08
CA GLY A 73 -2.38 -11.33 5.71
C GLY A 73 -3.48 -10.30 5.52
N LEU A 74 -3.11 -9.03 5.34
CA LEU A 74 -3.98 -7.93 4.94
C LEU A 74 -3.63 -7.51 3.50
N ILE A 75 -4.39 -6.64 2.92
CA ILE A 75 -4.14 -6.05 1.59
C ILE A 75 -3.62 -4.62 1.74
N PRO A 76 -2.98 -4.03 0.73
CA PRO A 76 -2.80 -2.59 0.64
C PRO A 76 -4.16 -1.89 0.74
N ASP A 77 -4.43 -1.29 1.89
CA ASP A 77 -5.67 -0.61 2.23
C ASP A 77 -5.44 0.90 2.44
N VAL A 78 -6.28 1.58 3.19
CA VAL A 78 -6.22 3.03 3.48
C VAL A 78 -6.17 3.92 2.22
N GLY A 79 -6.77 3.49 1.13
CA GLY A 79 -6.66 4.11 -0.18
C GLY A 79 -5.33 3.78 -0.89
N GLY A 80 -4.58 2.79 -0.42
CA GLY A 80 -3.35 2.32 -1.06
C GLY A 80 -3.60 1.78 -2.47
N SER A 81 -4.73 1.11 -2.70
CA SER A 81 -5.11 0.64 -4.03
C SER A 81 -5.39 1.78 -5.01
N PHE A 82 -5.91 2.92 -4.53
CA PHE A 82 -6.06 4.13 -5.31
C PHE A 82 -4.72 4.70 -5.79
N LEU A 83 -3.70 4.72 -4.94
CA LEU A 83 -2.34 5.15 -5.29
C LEU A 83 -1.66 4.15 -6.22
N LEU A 84 -1.71 2.86 -5.88
CA LEU A 84 -1.09 1.78 -6.66
C LEU A 84 -1.64 1.70 -8.08
N THR A 85 -2.93 1.92 -8.29
CA THR A 85 -3.55 1.90 -9.63
C THR A 85 -3.06 3.05 -10.51
N ARG A 86 -2.56 4.14 -9.92
CA ARG A 86 -1.99 5.29 -10.60
C ARG A 86 -0.49 5.21 -10.84
N ALA A 87 0.16 4.24 -10.22
CA ALA A 87 1.59 4.00 -10.45
C ALA A 87 1.84 3.60 -11.91
N PRO A 88 2.98 4.00 -12.50
CA PRO A 88 3.26 3.74 -13.91
C PRO A 88 3.20 2.26 -14.28
N SER A 89 2.52 1.93 -15.37
CA SER A 89 2.45 0.58 -15.94
C SER A 89 1.99 -0.48 -14.94
N ASN A 90 2.75 -1.59 -14.81
CA ASN A 90 2.45 -2.69 -13.87
C ASN A 90 3.11 -2.53 -12.49
N LEU A 91 3.71 -1.37 -12.22
CA LEU A 91 4.45 -1.11 -10.98
C LEU A 91 3.57 -1.24 -9.73
N GLY A 92 2.30 -0.80 -9.82
CA GLY A 92 1.37 -0.90 -8.70
C GLY A 92 1.11 -2.34 -8.26
N TYR A 93 1.05 -3.29 -9.19
CA TYR A 93 0.92 -4.71 -8.87
C TYR A 93 2.15 -5.23 -8.13
N TYR A 94 3.35 -4.86 -8.60
CA TYR A 94 4.60 -5.21 -7.94
C TYR A 94 4.65 -4.67 -6.50
N LEU A 95 4.43 -3.37 -6.33
CA LEU A 95 4.47 -2.72 -5.02
C LEU A 95 3.42 -3.29 -4.06
N GLY A 96 2.20 -3.51 -4.56
CA GLY A 96 1.08 -3.98 -3.76
C GLY A 96 1.26 -5.38 -3.20
N ILE A 97 1.79 -6.34 -3.98
CA ILE A 97 1.94 -7.71 -3.49
C ILE A 97 3.30 -8.01 -2.85
N THR A 98 4.34 -7.19 -3.13
CA THR A 98 5.67 -7.39 -2.54
C THR A 98 5.93 -6.54 -1.31
N GLY A 99 5.22 -5.43 -1.13
CA GLY A 99 5.49 -4.46 -0.07
C GLY A 99 6.90 -3.87 -0.16
N THR A 100 7.42 -3.69 -1.39
CA THR A 100 8.76 -3.14 -1.58
C THR A 100 8.81 -1.69 -1.10
N GLN A 101 9.84 -1.39 -0.31
CA GLN A 101 10.09 -0.04 0.17
C GLN A 101 10.58 0.84 -0.98
N MET A 102 10.02 2.02 -1.08
CA MET A 102 10.38 3.09 -1.98
C MET A 102 11.22 4.13 -1.24
N ASN A 103 12.34 4.54 -1.81
CA ASN A 103 13.05 5.75 -1.40
C ASN A 103 12.31 7.01 -1.93
N ALA A 104 12.88 8.19 -1.71
CA ALA A 104 12.26 9.44 -2.13
C ALA A 104 12.00 9.51 -3.65
N ALA A 105 13.00 9.13 -4.47
CA ALA A 105 12.88 9.14 -5.93
C ALA A 105 11.84 8.13 -6.43
N ASP A 106 11.81 6.93 -5.84
CA ASP A 106 10.84 5.89 -6.17
C ASP A 106 9.41 6.29 -5.76
N ALA A 107 9.26 6.94 -4.58
CA ALA A 107 7.96 7.40 -4.11
C ALA A 107 7.37 8.51 -5.01
N ILE A 108 8.20 9.43 -5.48
CA ILE A 108 7.77 10.44 -6.45
C ILE A 108 7.42 9.79 -7.79
N TYR A 109 8.27 8.92 -8.30
CA TYR A 109 8.01 8.22 -9.57
C TYR A 109 6.72 7.40 -9.55
N SER A 110 6.44 6.73 -8.44
CA SER A 110 5.24 5.90 -8.29
C SER A 110 3.98 6.66 -7.88
N GLY A 111 4.06 7.99 -7.66
CA GLY A 111 2.93 8.83 -7.31
C GLY A 111 2.53 8.81 -5.84
N PHE A 112 3.39 8.33 -4.94
CA PHE A 112 3.17 8.38 -3.49
C PHE A 112 3.66 9.68 -2.85
N ALA A 113 4.51 10.44 -3.53
CA ALA A 113 5.01 11.75 -3.11
C ALA A 113 5.07 12.73 -4.27
N ASP A 114 5.22 14.04 -3.95
CA ASP A 114 5.26 15.11 -4.94
C ASP A 114 6.63 15.78 -5.03
N SER A 115 7.27 16.02 -3.88
CA SER A 115 8.48 16.82 -3.82
C SER A 115 9.50 16.24 -2.85
N PHE A 116 10.77 16.38 -3.22
CA PHE A 116 11.90 16.08 -2.36
C PHE A 116 12.45 17.38 -1.78
N ILE A 117 12.47 17.46 -0.44
CA ILE A 117 13.08 18.56 0.31
C ILE A 117 14.00 17.94 1.36
N GLU A 118 15.27 18.39 1.41
CA GLU A 118 16.22 17.91 2.38
C GLU A 118 15.71 18.12 3.81
N LYS A 119 15.86 17.11 4.66
CA LYS A 119 15.29 17.14 6.01
C LYS A 119 15.75 18.32 6.84
N ASP A 120 17.00 18.73 6.68
CA ASP A 120 17.59 19.84 7.42
C ASP A 120 16.96 21.21 7.08
N GLU A 121 16.32 21.31 5.91
CA GLU A 121 15.59 22.53 5.48
C GLU A 121 14.16 22.59 6.04
N TRP A 122 13.59 21.50 6.54
CA TRP A 122 12.19 21.45 7.01
C TRP A 122 11.81 22.50 8.06
N PRO A 123 12.66 22.80 9.08
CA PRO A 123 12.32 23.87 10.04
C PRO A 123 12.11 25.22 9.34
N THR A 124 12.98 25.56 8.38
CA THR A 124 12.88 26.82 7.62
C THR A 124 11.65 26.81 6.71
N VAL A 125 11.37 25.69 6.06
CA VAL A 125 10.19 25.52 5.18
C VAL A 125 8.90 25.69 5.99
N ILE A 126 8.83 25.10 7.18
CA ILE A 126 7.65 25.20 8.06
C ILE A 126 7.46 26.65 8.52
N ASP A 127 8.54 27.33 8.93
CA ASP A 127 8.51 28.74 9.33
C ASP A 127 8.03 29.65 8.19
N ASP A 128 8.50 29.41 6.96
CA ASP A 128 8.04 30.15 5.77
C ASP A 128 6.57 29.85 5.42
N LEU A 129 6.12 28.62 5.59
CA LEU A 129 4.71 28.24 5.40
C LEU A 129 3.81 28.92 6.45
N GLU A 130 4.22 28.95 7.72
CA GLU A 130 3.48 29.60 8.80
C GLU A 130 3.36 31.12 8.56
N LYS A 131 4.42 31.76 8.08
CA LYS A 131 4.45 33.20 7.80
C LYS A 131 3.62 33.59 6.57
N SER A 132 3.70 32.79 5.52
CA SER A 132 3.05 33.13 4.24
C SER A 132 1.60 32.65 4.13
N GLY A 133 1.27 31.50 4.77
CA GLY A 133 0.02 30.80 4.56
C GLY A 133 -0.12 30.22 3.13
N ASP A 134 0.96 30.16 2.36
CA ASP A 134 0.96 29.77 0.95
C ASP A 134 1.85 28.55 0.69
N ALA A 135 1.23 27.46 0.26
CA ALA A 135 1.93 26.21 -0.07
C ALA A 135 2.90 26.33 -1.24
N SER A 136 2.80 27.37 -2.09
CA SER A 136 3.73 27.59 -3.20
C SER A 136 5.18 27.79 -2.74
N VAL A 137 5.39 28.16 -1.47
CA VAL A 137 6.70 28.21 -0.80
C VAL A 137 7.49 26.91 -0.97
N LEU A 138 6.84 25.77 -0.97
CA LEU A 138 7.48 24.46 -1.11
C LEU A 138 8.33 24.34 -2.39
N GLN A 139 7.95 25.03 -3.46
CA GLN A 139 8.66 24.99 -4.74
C GLN A 139 10.09 25.53 -4.64
N LYS A 140 10.34 26.52 -3.74
CA LYS A 140 11.66 27.11 -3.54
C LYS A 140 12.68 26.13 -2.98
N TYR A 141 12.20 25.12 -2.23
CA TYR A 141 13.00 24.15 -1.51
C TYR A 141 13.05 22.79 -2.20
N SER A 142 12.18 22.58 -3.20
CA SER A 142 12.10 21.30 -3.91
C SER A 142 13.37 21.07 -4.73
N LYS A 143 14.00 19.92 -4.56
CA LYS A 143 15.21 19.48 -5.22
C LYS A 143 14.99 18.19 -6.00
N ASN A 144 15.96 17.84 -6.84
CA ASN A 144 15.97 16.55 -7.52
C ASN A 144 16.26 15.42 -6.51
N PRO A 145 15.39 14.40 -6.36
CA PRO A 145 15.60 13.28 -5.44
C PRO A 145 16.65 12.26 -5.90
N GLY A 146 17.23 12.45 -7.08
CA GLY A 146 18.11 11.47 -7.74
C GLY A 146 17.35 10.51 -8.65
N GLU A 147 18.00 9.42 -9.04
CA GLU A 147 17.46 8.43 -9.95
C GLU A 147 16.54 7.42 -9.25
N SER A 148 15.37 7.17 -9.83
CA SER A 148 14.46 6.14 -9.35
C SER A 148 14.85 4.77 -9.93
N GLN A 149 15.13 3.82 -9.04
CA GLN A 149 15.39 2.43 -9.44
C GLN A 149 14.14 1.76 -10.03
N LEU A 150 12.95 2.18 -9.58
CA LEU A 150 11.71 1.69 -10.15
C LEU A 150 11.50 2.19 -11.58
N ALA A 151 11.87 3.44 -11.88
CA ALA A 151 11.82 3.98 -13.24
C ALA A 151 12.78 3.26 -14.19
N THR A 152 14.02 3.06 -13.76
CA THR A 152 15.06 2.37 -14.53
C THR A 152 14.66 0.94 -14.89
N ASN A 153 13.95 0.26 -14.00
CA ASN A 153 13.55 -1.14 -14.18
C ASN A 153 12.11 -1.32 -14.69
N LYS A 154 11.49 -0.29 -15.24
CA LYS A 154 10.09 -0.30 -15.71
C LYS A 154 9.77 -1.50 -16.62
N LYS A 155 10.63 -1.81 -17.60
CA LYS A 155 10.43 -2.93 -18.54
C LYS A 155 10.36 -4.29 -17.83
N PHE A 156 11.15 -4.47 -16.78
CA PHE A 156 11.09 -5.69 -15.98
C PHE A 156 9.74 -5.83 -15.28
N PHE A 157 9.23 -4.77 -14.65
CA PHE A 157 7.92 -4.82 -13.99
C PHE A 157 6.78 -5.04 -14.98
N ASP A 158 6.87 -4.44 -16.16
CA ASP A 158 5.86 -4.63 -17.21
C ASP A 158 5.78 -6.09 -17.65
N ALA A 159 6.90 -6.76 -17.85
CA ALA A 159 6.96 -8.15 -18.24
C ALA A 159 6.55 -9.10 -17.09
N ALA A 160 7.12 -8.90 -15.90
CA ALA A 160 6.89 -9.78 -14.76
C ALA A 160 5.43 -9.78 -14.27
N PHE A 161 4.75 -8.63 -14.41
CA PHE A 161 3.38 -8.41 -13.96
C PHE A 161 2.38 -8.22 -15.12
N GLU A 162 2.71 -8.67 -16.32
CA GLU A 162 1.78 -8.70 -17.45
C GLU A 162 0.57 -9.59 -17.14
N SER A 163 0.83 -10.80 -16.67
CA SER A 163 -0.21 -11.67 -16.12
C SER A 163 -0.60 -11.21 -14.71
N LYS A 164 -1.91 -11.09 -14.45
CA LYS A 164 -2.43 -10.78 -13.10
C LYS A 164 -2.69 -12.05 -12.27
N LYS A 165 -2.17 -13.20 -12.69
CA LYS A 165 -2.28 -14.48 -11.97
C LYS A 165 -1.01 -14.69 -11.13
N LEU A 166 -1.20 -14.85 -9.82
CA LEU A 166 -0.10 -14.96 -8.85
C LEU A 166 0.88 -16.08 -9.18
N SER A 167 0.39 -17.27 -9.59
CA SER A 167 1.23 -18.41 -9.99
C SER A 167 2.11 -18.10 -11.22
N LYS A 168 1.56 -17.39 -12.22
CA LYS A 168 2.33 -16.99 -13.40
C LYS A 168 3.40 -15.95 -13.08
N ILE A 169 3.09 -15.00 -12.19
CA ILE A 169 4.07 -14.03 -11.70
C ILE A 169 5.19 -14.75 -10.95
N ALA A 170 4.85 -15.67 -10.05
CA ALA A 170 5.84 -16.43 -9.29
C ALA A 170 6.76 -17.27 -10.21
N ASN A 171 6.19 -17.94 -11.22
CA ASN A 171 6.98 -18.71 -12.20
C ASN A 171 7.92 -17.81 -13.00
N PHE A 172 7.43 -16.69 -13.54
CA PHE A 172 8.28 -15.72 -14.24
C PHE A 172 9.46 -15.26 -13.38
N LEU A 173 9.18 -14.90 -12.11
CA LEU A 173 10.22 -14.41 -11.20
C LEU A 173 11.22 -15.50 -10.82
N SER A 174 10.79 -16.77 -10.73
CA SER A 174 11.68 -17.90 -10.40
C SER A 174 12.63 -18.26 -11.54
N GLU A 175 12.26 -18.00 -12.78
CA GLU A 175 13.01 -18.30 -13.99
C GLU A 175 13.86 -17.12 -14.49
N SER A 176 13.60 -15.91 -13.97
CA SER A 176 14.25 -14.68 -14.43
C SER A 176 15.61 -14.46 -13.78
N GLU A 177 16.63 -14.19 -14.61
CA GLU A 177 17.98 -13.80 -14.15
C GLU A 177 18.08 -12.32 -13.73
N HIS A 178 16.98 -11.57 -13.86
CA HIS A 178 17.00 -10.15 -13.50
C HIS A 178 17.27 -9.95 -12.00
N PRO A 179 18.16 -9.03 -11.57
CA PRO A 179 18.56 -8.89 -10.16
C PRO A 179 17.36 -8.66 -9.20
N LEU A 180 16.31 -7.96 -9.64
CA LEU A 180 15.13 -7.72 -8.84
C LEU A 180 14.17 -8.92 -8.75
N ALA A 181 14.29 -9.90 -9.65
CA ALA A 181 13.40 -11.06 -9.69
C ALA A 181 13.55 -11.91 -8.43
N HIS A 182 14.77 -12.19 -8.02
CA HIS A 182 15.04 -13.01 -6.83
C HIS A 182 14.45 -12.39 -5.56
N LEU A 183 14.64 -11.08 -5.36
CA LEU A 183 14.07 -10.35 -4.21
C LEU A 183 12.55 -10.33 -4.24
N ALA A 184 11.96 -10.09 -5.41
CA ALA A 184 10.52 -10.10 -5.59
C ALA A 184 9.94 -11.49 -5.31
N TYR A 185 10.56 -12.55 -5.85
CA TYR A 185 10.18 -13.93 -5.61
C TYR A 185 10.20 -14.30 -4.13
N GLN A 186 11.31 -13.97 -3.43
CA GLN A 186 11.43 -14.22 -1.99
C GLN A 186 10.30 -13.55 -1.17
N LYS A 187 9.92 -12.33 -1.53
CA LYS A 187 8.81 -11.62 -0.88
C LYS A 187 7.47 -12.29 -1.14
N ILE A 188 7.18 -12.61 -2.40
CA ILE A 188 5.94 -13.30 -2.79
C ILE A 188 5.82 -14.65 -2.07
N MET A 189 6.90 -15.43 -1.98
CA MET A 189 6.88 -16.73 -1.29
C MET A 189 6.65 -16.62 0.22
N LYS A 190 6.88 -15.47 0.82
CA LYS A 190 6.64 -15.22 2.27
C LYS A 190 5.28 -14.59 2.54
N ASN A 191 4.75 -13.83 1.60
CA ASN A 191 3.51 -13.08 1.78
C ASN A 191 2.26 -13.98 1.69
N CYS A 192 1.15 -13.48 2.22
CA CYS A 192 -0.12 -14.21 2.27
C CYS A 192 -0.74 -14.41 0.88
N PRO A 193 -0.91 -15.66 0.40
CA PRO A 193 -1.47 -15.91 -0.93
C PRO A 193 -2.87 -15.35 -1.15
N ILE A 194 -3.76 -15.45 -0.15
CA ILE A 194 -5.12 -14.86 -0.24
C ILE A 194 -5.02 -13.35 -0.46
N ALA A 195 -4.22 -12.66 0.36
CA ALA A 195 -4.08 -11.21 0.31
C ALA A 195 -3.49 -10.76 -1.04
N MET A 196 -2.44 -11.43 -1.52
CA MET A 196 -1.83 -11.11 -2.83
C MET A 196 -2.81 -11.36 -3.99
N THR A 197 -3.53 -12.49 -3.98
CA THR A 197 -4.50 -12.82 -5.04
C THR A 197 -5.64 -11.80 -5.07
N TYR A 198 -6.18 -11.43 -3.90
CA TYR A 198 -7.18 -10.38 -3.82
C TYR A 198 -6.63 -9.03 -4.30
N THR A 199 -5.42 -8.67 -3.89
CA THR A 199 -4.77 -7.40 -4.30
C THR A 199 -4.64 -7.31 -5.82
N LEU A 200 -4.17 -8.37 -6.49
CA LEU A 200 -4.05 -8.41 -7.95
C LEU A 200 -5.41 -8.21 -8.65
N GLU A 201 -6.43 -8.88 -8.16
CA GLU A 201 -7.77 -8.76 -8.72
C GLU A 201 -8.41 -7.39 -8.38
N MET A 202 -8.23 -6.87 -7.18
CA MET A 202 -8.70 -5.55 -6.76
C MET A 202 -8.12 -4.44 -7.64
N LEU A 203 -6.81 -4.44 -7.85
CA LEU A 203 -6.15 -3.46 -8.71
C LEU A 203 -6.61 -3.58 -10.18
N SER A 204 -6.96 -4.78 -10.64
CA SER A 204 -7.49 -4.98 -12.00
C SER A 204 -8.92 -4.44 -12.19
N ARG A 205 -9.66 -4.23 -11.10
CA ARG A 205 -11.03 -3.65 -11.12
C ARG A 205 -11.02 -2.12 -11.02
N LEU A 206 -9.89 -1.53 -10.70
CA LEU A 206 -9.70 -0.09 -10.61
C LEU A 206 -8.98 0.44 -11.85
N THR A 207 -9.19 1.72 -12.13
CA THR A 207 -8.52 2.45 -13.20
C THR A 207 -7.85 3.72 -12.64
N PRO A 208 -6.91 4.35 -13.35
CA PRO A 208 -6.36 5.63 -12.90
C PRO A 208 -7.40 6.75 -12.74
N THR A 209 -8.60 6.59 -13.30
CA THR A 209 -9.72 7.55 -13.18
C THR A 209 -10.71 7.19 -12.08
N SER A 210 -10.58 6.01 -11.45
CA SER A 210 -11.43 5.60 -10.32
C SER A 210 -11.34 6.61 -9.17
N LYS A 211 -12.44 6.83 -8.46
CA LYS A 211 -12.46 7.68 -7.26
C LYS A 211 -11.87 6.94 -6.07
N ILE A 212 -11.37 7.69 -5.08
CA ILE A 212 -10.82 7.09 -3.87
C ILE A 212 -11.86 6.23 -3.13
N GLU A 213 -13.12 6.63 -3.14
CA GLU A 213 -14.21 5.87 -2.50
C GLU A 213 -14.42 4.50 -3.15
N GLU A 214 -14.24 4.38 -4.46
CA GLU A 214 -14.32 3.09 -5.15
C GLU A 214 -13.22 2.14 -4.68
N ALA A 215 -12.00 2.68 -4.51
CA ALA A 215 -10.87 1.94 -3.97
C ALA A 215 -11.10 1.52 -2.51
N LEU A 216 -11.46 2.46 -1.64
CA LEU A 216 -11.76 2.21 -0.22
C LEU A 216 -12.91 1.22 -0.03
N ASN A 217 -13.95 1.26 -0.87
CA ASN A 217 -15.03 0.29 -0.82
C ASN A 217 -14.57 -1.13 -1.19
N LEU A 218 -13.68 -1.30 -2.17
CA LEU A 218 -13.08 -2.59 -2.50
C LEU A 218 -12.16 -3.08 -1.38
N GLU A 219 -11.37 -2.20 -0.80
CA GLU A 219 -10.50 -2.49 0.34
C GLU A 219 -11.34 -2.93 1.56
N TYR A 220 -12.42 -2.21 1.86
CA TYR A 220 -13.32 -2.53 2.98
C TYR A 220 -13.99 -3.90 2.84
N ARG A 221 -14.31 -4.34 1.63
CA ARG A 221 -14.84 -5.69 1.39
C ARG A 221 -13.89 -6.77 1.91
N PHE A 222 -12.59 -6.58 1.75
CA PHE A 222 -11.59 -7.49 2.30
C PHE A 222 -11.39 -7.30 3.80
N THR A 223 -11.10 -6.07 4.23
CA THR A 223 -10.69 -5.80 5.62
C THR A 223 -11.80 -6.12 6.61
N SER A 224 -13.06 -5.83 6.27
CA SER A 224 -14.23 -6.18 7.09
C SER A 224 -14.40 -7.69 7.33
N ARG A 225 -13.78 -8.55 6.51
CA ARG A 225 -13.81 -10.02 6.59
C ARG A 225 -12.45 -10.64 6.93
N ALA A 226 -11.38 -9.85 6.96
CA ALA A 226 -10.01 -10.35 7.08
C ALA A 226 -9.78 -11.15 8.37
N GLN A 227 -10.42 -10.77 9.46
CA GLN A 227 -10.31 -11.46 10.76
C GLN A 227 -11.05 -12.79 10.76
N GLU A 228 -12.16 -12.91 10.05
CA GLU A 228 -13.03 -14.09 10.03
C GLU A 228 -12.60 -15.08 8.95
N LEU A 229 -12.47 -14.63 7.72
CA LEU A 229 -12.21 -15.48 6.55
C LEU A 229 -10.73 -15.52 6.16
N GLY A 230 -10.00 -14.46 6.42
CA GLY A 230 -8.61 -14.26 5.98
C GLY A 230 -7.56 -14.97 6.82
N SER A 231 -6.34 -14.53 6.66
CA SER A 231 -5.16 -14.99 7.40
C SER A 231 -4.56 -13.86 8.26
N PHE A 232 -5.29 -12.78 8.49
CA PHE A 232 -4.82 -11.59 9.20
C PHE A 232 -4.42 -11.90 10.65
N GLN A 233 -5.19 -12.75 11.35
CA GLN A 233 -4.86 -13.18 12.72
C GLN A 233 -3.51 -13.90 12.79
N GLU A 234 -3.23 -14.78 11.84
CA GLU A 234 -1.97 -15.50 11.76
C GLU A 234 -0.81 -14.57 11.42
N GLY A 235 -1.04 -13.62 10.49
CA GLY A 235 -0.04 -12.61 10.14
C GLY A 235 0.37 -11.75 11.34
N ILE A 236 -0.61 -11.27 12.12
CA ILE A 236 -0.34 -10.51 13.35
C ILE A 236 0.38 -11.39 14.38
N ARG A 237 -0.03 -12.65 14.57
CA ARG A 237 0.66 -13.58 15.47
C ARG A 237 2.15 -13.62 15.12
N ALA A 238 2.46 -13.93 13.87
CA ALA A 238 3.84 -14.17 13.44
C ALA A 238 4.69 -12.88 13.46
N ALA A 239 4.11 -11.72 13.11
CA ALA A 239 4.86 -10.48 12.99
C ALA A 239 4.99 -9.70 14.30
N ILE A 240 3.97 -9.73 15.17
CA ILE A 240 3.85 -8.80 16.30
C ILE A 240 3.81 -9.52 17.64
N ILE A 241 3.06 -10.63 17.77
CA ILE A 241 2.85 -11.32 19.04
C ILE A 241 4.03 -12.23 19.33
N ASP A 242 4.23 -13.27 18.50
CA ASP A 242 5.30 -14.26 18.69
C ASP A 242 6.64 -13.78 18.11
N LYS A 243 6.59 -12.87 17.13
CA LYS A 243 7.74 -12.29 16.43
C LYS A 243 8.66 -13.32 15.77
N ASP A 244 8.12 -14.53 15.52
CA ASP A 244 8.84 -15.61 14.85
C ASP A 244 9.03 -15.36 13.33
N ARG A 245 8.22 -14.46 12.77
CA ARG A 245 8.21 -14.11 11.34
C ARG A 245 8.02 -15.33 10.43
N LYS A 246 7.32 -16.35 10.92
CA LYS A 246 7.02 -17.61 10.23
C LYS A 246 5.51 -17.84 10.20
N PRO A 247 4.75 -17.04 9.43
CA PRO A 247 3.31 -17.24 9.34
C PRO A 247 2.99 -18.56 8.65
N LYS A 248 1.94 -19.24 9.14
CA LYS A 248 1.39 -20.46 8.57
C LYS A 248 0.14 -20.09 7.77
N TRP A 249 0.33 -19.73 6.51
CA TRP A 249 -0.78 -19.36 5.65
C TRP A 249 -1.73 -20.54 5.38
N LYS A 250 -3.01 -20.24 5.16
CA LYS A 250 -4.04 -21.27 4.89
C LYS A 250 -3.83 -22.01 3.56
N PHE A 251 -3.25 -21.35 2.57
CA PHE A 251 -3.06 -21.87 1.22
C PHE A 251 -1.65 -21.56 0.71
N LYS A 252 -1.19 -22.33 -0.28
CA LYS A 252 -0.04 -21.97 -1.09
C LYS A 252 -0.45 -21.05 -2.25
N ILE A 253 0.52 -20.52 -3.00
CA ILE A 253 0.32 -19.53 -4.05
C ILE A 253 -0.66 -20.01 -5.14
N ASP A 254 -0.61 -21.29 -5.49
CA ASP A 254 -1.42 -21.93 -6.54
C ASP A 254 -2.68 -22.64 -6.03
N GLU A 255 -2.89 -22.62 -4.71
CA GLU A 255 -3.97 -23.37 -4.05
C GLU A 255 -5.12 -22.48 -3.53
N VAL A 256 -5.06 -21.15 -3.76
CA VAL A 256 -6.12 -20.23 -3.30
C VAL A 256 -7.41 -20.48 -4.07
N PRO A 257 -8.48 -20.98 -3.41
CA PRO A 257 -9.75 -21.25 -4.12
C PRO A 257 -10.38 -19.94 -4.60
N LYS A 258 -10.92 -19.98 -5.83
CA LYS A 258 -11.62 -18.83 -6.40
C LYS A 258 -12.81 -18.41 -5.53
N GLU A 259 -13.50 -19.36 -4.94
CA GLU A 259 -14.69 -19.16 -4.12
C GLU A 259 -14.39 -18.28 -2.90
N ILE A 260 -13.20 -18.41 -2.30
CA ILE A 260 -12.81 -17.58 -1.16
C ILE A 260 -12.52 -16.14 -1.59
N ILE A 261 -11.94 -15.95 -2.77
CA ILE A 261 -11.72 -14.62 -3.34
C ILE A 261 -13.06 -13.96 -3.69
N ASP A 262 -13.96 -14.71 -4.33
CA ASP A 262 -15.31 -14.25 -4.67
C ASP A 262 -16.10 -13.86 -3.39
N GLU A 263 -15.93 -14.60 -2.28
CA GLU A 263 -16.56 -14.26 -1.00
C GLU A 263 -16.08 -12.91 -0.46
N PHE A 264 -14.76 -12.63 -0.56
CA PHE A 264 -14.23 -11.32 -0.16
C PHE A 264 -14.77 -10.18 -1.03
N PHE A 265 -15.05 -10.41 -2.33
CA PHE A 265 -15.59 -9.39 -3.22
C PHE A 265 -17.09 -9.14 -3.07
N LYS A 266 -17.82 -9.96 -2.30
CA LYS A 266 -19.25 -9.71 -2.07
C LYS A 266 -19.46 -8.32 -1.47
N PRO A 267 -20.51 -7.61 -1.90
CA PRO A 267 -20.83 -6.31 -1.32
C PRO A 267 -20.96 -6.37 0.20
N VAL A 268 -20.52 -5.35 0.85
CA VAL A 268 -20.84 -5.00 2.24
C VAL A 268 -21.62 -3.69 2.19
N LYS A 269 -22.25 -3.31 3.31
CA LYS A 269 -22.83 -1.97 3.40
C LYS A 269 -21.71 -0.96 3.11
N ASP A 270 -21.93 -0.10 2.11
CA ASP A 270 -20.95 0.91 1.72
C ASP A 270 -20.53 1.76 2.92
N LEU A 271 -19.32 2.27 2.86
CA LEU A 271 -18.79 3.24 3.82
C LEU A 271 -19.74 4.44 3.87
N SER A 272 -20.26 4.73 5.03
CA SER A 272 -21.29 5.77 5.26
C SER A 272 -20.68 7.17 5.33
#